data_b7a105640654096b1d7966bde36c8cd8
#
_entry.id   b7a105640654096b1d7966bde36c8cd8
#
_cell.length_a   1.000
_cell.length_b   1.000
_cell.length_c   1.000
_cell.angle_alpha   90.00
_cell.angle_beta   90.00
_cell.angle_gamma   90.00
#
_symmetry.space_group_name_H-M   'P 1'
#
loop_
_entity.id
_entity.type
_entity.pdbx_description
1 polymer ?
#
loop_
_entity_poly.entity_id
_entity_poly.type
_entity_poly.pdbx_seq_one_letter_code
_entity_poly.pdbx_strand_id
1 'polypeptide(L)'
;MEHVTLKIKYLSDRIDRLKYIGGKSDWIDLRAAEDAELKAGEFRLIPLGIAVELPKGYEAHVVPRSSTYKNFGIIQTNSCGVVDCSYCGDGDEWFM
;
A
#
# COMPACT_ATOMS: atom_id res chain seq x y z
N MET A 1 -22.63 -12.96 4.24
CA MET A 1 -21.40 -12.28 3.88
C MET A 1 -20.37 -12.51 4.98
N GLU A 2 -19.19 -12.94 4.62
CA GLU A 2 -18.11 -13.18 5.56
C GLU A 2 -17.34 -11.88 5.79
N HIS A 3 -17.05 -11.59 7.06
CA HIS A 3 -16.24 -10.44 7.43
C HIS A 3 -14.91 -10.92 7.98
N VAL A 4 -13.84 -10.29 7.54
CA VAL A 4 -12.50 -10.51 8.08
C VAL A 4 -11.98 -9.20 8.66
N THR A 5 -11.09 -9.31 9.64
CA THR A 5 -10.53 -8.14 10.29
C THR A 5 -9.07 -7.98 9.89
N LEU A 6 -8.71 -6.79 9.42
CA LEU A 6 -7.34 -6.39 9.21
C LEU A 6 -6.90 -5.54 10.40
N LYS A 7 -5.74 -5.87 10.97
CA LYS A 7 -5.14 -5.04 12.01
C LYS A 7 -4.07 -4.18 11.36
N ILE A 8 -4.22 -2.87 11.46
CA ILE A 8 -3.33 -1.92 10.80
C ILE A 8 -2.62 -1.09 11.84
N LYS A 9 -1.28 -1.09 11.78
CA LYS A 9 -0.46 -0.17 12.56
C LYS A 9 -0.02 0.96 11.66
N TYR A 10 -0.30 2.18 12.07
CA TYR A 10 0.12 3.37 11.34
C TYR A 10 1.51 3.78 11.83
N LEU A 11 2.48 3.78 10.90
CA LEU A 11 3.88 4.09 11.18
C LEU A 11 4.23 5.55 10.89
N SER A 12 3.28 6.30 10.35
CA SER A 12 3.47 7.70 9.98
C SER A 12 2.21 8.49 10.31
N ASP A 13 2.39 9.71 10.82
CA ASP A 13 1.29 10.65 11.03
C ASP A 13 0.99 11.50 9.79
N ARG A 14 1.75 11.30 8.72
CA ARG A 14 1.58 12.04 7.46
C ARG A 14 0.51 11.45 6.55
N ILE A 15 -0.02 10.28 6.89
CA ILE A 15 -1.10 9.66 6.14
C ILE A 15 -2.36 9.59 6.97
N ASP A 16 -3.51 9.69 6.31
CA ASP A 16 -4.81 9.51 6.94
C ASP A 16 -5.11 8.03 7.13
N ARG A 17 -6.10 7.74 7.98
CA ARG A 17 -6.57 6.36 8.14
C ARG A 17 -7.03 5.81 6.80
N LEU A 18 -6.69 4.55 6.54
CA LEU A 18 -7.06 3.88 5.30
C LEU A 18 -8.58 3.75 5.19
N LYS A 19 -9.07 3.86 3.97
CA LYS A 19 -10.47 3.70 3.65
C LYS A 19 -10.63 3.24 2.22
N TYR A 20 -11.79 2.69 1.92
CA TYR A 20 -12.11 2.27 0.56
C TYR A 20 -12.18 3.49 -0.37
N ILE A 21 -11.71 3.30 -1.60
CA ILE A 21 -11.70 4.37 -2.60
C ILE A 21 -13.14 4.85 -2.84
N GLY A 22 -13.39 6.14 -2.63
CA GLY A 22 -14.70 6.74 -2.79
C GLY A 22 -15.78 6.19 -1.86
N GLY A 23 -15.39 5.39 -0.85
CA GLY A 23 -16.31 4.78 0.09
C GLY A 23 -17.17 3.65 -0.49
N LYS A 24 -16.92 3.24 -1.74
CA LYS A 24 -17.75 2.26 -2.46
C LYS A 24 -16.94 1.12 -3.10
N SER A 25 -15.66 1.34 -3.34
CA SER A 25 -14.80 0.34 -3.99
C SER A 25 -14.46 -0.78 -3.03
N ASP A 26 -14.16 -1.95 -3.57
CA ASP A 26 -13.57 -3.05 -2.82
C ASP A 26 -12.06 -2.85 -2.60
N TRP A 27 -11.49 -1.79 -3.16
CA TRP A 27 -10.07 -1.47 -3.05
C TRP A 27 -9.83 -0.40 -2.01
N ILE A 28 -8.74 -0.57 -1.26
CA ILE A 28 -8.30 0.40 -0.25
C ILE A 28 -7.19 1.25 -0.86
N ASP A 29 -7.32 2.55 -0.75
CA ASP A 29 -6.34 3.50 -1.27
C ASP A 29 -5.17 3.62 -0.30
N LEU A 30 -3.95 3.37 -0.78
CA LEU A 30 -2.72 3.55 0.01
C LEU A 30 -2.07 4.88 -0.36
N ARG A 31 -1.34 5.44 0.60
CA ARG A 31 -0.72 6.75 0.45
C ARG A 31 0.78 6.65 0.66
N ALA A 32 1.54 7.44 -0.10
CA ALA A 32 2.96 7.61 0.18
C ALA A 32 3.12 8.33 1.52
N ALA A 33 3.95 7.77 2.40
CA ALA A 33 4.17 8.35 3.73
C ALA A 33 5.19 9.47 3.72
N GLU A 34 5.88 9.69 2.60
CA GLU A 34 6.85 10.77 2.44
C GLU A 34 6.81 11.32 1.03
N ASP A 35 7.30 12.53 0.86
CA ASP A 35 7.49 13.11 -0.47
C ASP A 35 8.66 12.41 -1.15
N ALA A 36 8.54 12.19 -2.46
CA ALA A 36 9.57 11.56 -3.24
C ALA A 36 9.70 12.26 -4.58
N GLU A 37 10.94 12.43 -5.03
CA GLU A 37 11.25 12.97 -6.34
C GLU A 37 12.08 11.93 -7.09
N LEU A 38 11.59 11.54 -8.27
CA LEU A 38 12.23 10.52 -9.10
C LEU A 38 12.62 11.13 -10.44
N LYS A 39 13.89 11.00 -10.78
CA LYS A 39 14.37 11.34 -12.13
C LYS A 39 14.09 10.18 -13.08
N ALA A 40 14.05 10.48 -14.36
CA ALA A 40 13.84 9.45 -15.38
C ALA A 40 14.84 8.30 -15.23
N GLY A 41 14.34 7.07 -15.23
CA GLY A 41 15.15 5.86 -15.07
C GLY A 41 15.54 5.54 -13.63
N GLU A 42 15.16 6.36 -12.66
CA GLU A 42 15.49 6.15 -11.25
C GLU A 42 14.52 5.20 -10.59
N PHE A 43 15.02 4.36 -9.68
CA PHE A 43 14.23 3.44 -8.87
C PHE A 43 14.24 3.88 -7.41
N ARG A 44 13.11 3.72 -6.74
CA ARG A 44 13.00 4.02 -5.32
C ARG A 44 11.87 3.23 -4.68
N LEU A 45 12.11 2.72 -3.47
CA LEU A 45 11.04 2.18 -2.63
C LEU A 45 10.39 3.33 -1.86
N ILE A 46 9.07 3.44 -2.01
CA ILE A 46 8.30 4.51 -1.36
C ILE A 46 7.55 3.89 -0.18
N PRO A 47 7.82 4.33 1.06
CA PRO A 47 7.11 3.80 2.21
C PRO A 47 5.65 4.22 2.21
N LEU A 48 4.78 3.31 2.63
CA LEU A 48 3.34 3.55 2.68
C LEU A 48 2.83 3.86 4.09
N GLY A 49 3.71 3.81 5.09
CA GLY A 49 3.40 4.22 6.44
C GLY A 49 2.51 3.28 7.23
N ILE A 50 2.41 2.03 6.81
CA ILE A 50 1.56 1.03 7.46
C ILE A 50 2.28 -0.30 7.61
N ALA A 51 1.93 -1.01 8.67
CA ALA A 51 2.20 -2.44 8.83
C ALA A 51 0.86 -3.12 9.10
N VAL A 52 0.60 -4.24 8.45
CA VAL A 52 -0.71 -4.87 8.48
C VAL A 52 -0.61 -6.33 8.86
N GLU A 53 -1.47 -6.75 9.78
CA GLU A 53 -1.64 -8.16 10.09
C GLU A 53 -2.85 -8.69 9.32
N LEU A 54 -2.57 -9.52 8.32
CA LEU A 54 -3.60 -10.17 7.51
C LEU A 54 -4.11 -11.42 8.20
N PRO A 55 -5.40 -11.76 8.07
CA PRO A 55 -5.89 -13.03 8.55
C PRO A 55 -5.18 -14.19 7.88
N LYS A 56 -5.01 -15.28 8.60
CA LYS A 56 -4.39 -16.49 8.07
C LYS A 56 -5.16 -16.98 6.84
N GLY A 57 -4.43 -17.31 5.78
CA GLY A 57 -5.03 -17.75 4.52
C GLY A 57 -5.35 -16.64 3.56
N TYR A 58 -5.03 -15.39 3.91
CA TYR A 58 -5.23 -14.23 3.04
C TYR A 58 -3.91 -13.63 2.64
N GLU A 59 -3.87 -13.03 1.49
CA GLU A 59 -2.74 -12.21 1.05
C GLU A 59 -3.27 -10.89 0.50
N ALA A 60 -2.43 -9.87 0.49
CA ALA A 60 -2.76 -8.58 -0.07
C ALA A 60 -1.93 -8.32 -1.33
N HIS A 61 -2.53 -7.63 -2.28
CA HIS A 61 -1.86 -7.21 -3.50
C HIS A 61 -1.79 -5.70 -3.53
N VAL A 62 -0.58 -5.17 -3.69
CA VAL A 62 -0.34 -3.73 -3.83
C VAL A 62 -0.12 -3.43 -5.29
N VAL A 63 -1.04 -2.68 -5.87
CA VAL A 63 -1.02 -2.36 -7.30
C VAL A 63 -1.15 -0.86 -7.50
N PRO A 64 -0.60 -0.29 -8.60
CA PRO A 64 -0.77 1.12 -8.88
C PRO A 64 -2.23 1.42 -9.30
N ARG A 65 -2.66 2.65 -9.03
CA ARG A 65 -3.94 3.12 -9.56
C ARG A 65 -3.81 3.34 -11.07
N SER A 66 -4.92 3.27 -11.77
CA SER A 66 -4.95 3.47 -13.23
C SER A 66 -4.37 4.82 -13.66
N SER A 67 -4.45 5.84 -12.80
CA SER A 67 -3.97 7.18 -13.08
C SER A 67 -2.52 7.42 -12.64
N THR A 68 -1.85 6.44 -12.06
CA THR A 68 -0.51 6.62 -11.48
C THR A 68 0.50 7.10 -12.53
N TYR A 69 0.58 6.43 -13.67
CA TYR A 69 1.50 6.85 -14.73
C TYR A 69 1.11 8.20 -15.32
N LYS A 70 -0.19 8.38 -15.59
CA LYS A 70 -0.69 9.62 -16.17
C LYS A 70 -0.37 10.84 -15.29
N ASN A 71 -0.56 10.71 -13.98
CA ASN A 71 -0.40 11.85 -13.06
C ASN A 71 1.03 12.06 -12.63
N PHE A 72 1.84 11.00 -12.51
CA PHE A 72 3.17 11.08 -11.91
C PHE A 72 4.30 10.59 -12.81
N GLY A 73 3.98 9.94 -13.93
CA GLY A 73 4.99 9.41 -14.84
C GLY A 73 5.80 8.25 -14.27
N ILE A 74 5.27 7.55 -13.27
CA ILE A 74 5.96 6.43 -12.60
C ILE A 74 5.21 5.13 -12.84
N ILE A 75 5.96 4.03 -12.74
CA ILE A 75 5.39 2.68 -12.79
C ILE A 75 5.86 1.89 -11.57
N GLN A 76 5.09 0.90 -11.20
CA GLN A 76 5.49 -0.06 -10.18
C GLN A 76 6.25 -1.20 -10.87
N THR A 77 7.55 -1.32 -10.58
CA THR A 77 8.43 -2.20 -11.34
C THR A 77 8.12 -3.68 -11.16
N ASN A 78 7.55 -4.07 -10.05
CA ASN A 78 7.11 -5.46 -9.81
C ASN A 78 5.66 -5.70 -10.27
N SER A 79 5.01 -4.75 -10.88
CA SER A 79 3.63 -4.81 -11.37
C SER A 79 2.59 -5.06 -10.27
N CYS A 80 2.81 -6.02 -9.40
CA CYS A 80 1.95 -6.34 -8.29
C CYS A 80 2.82 -6.76 -7.09
N GLY A 81 2.76 -5.99 -6.03
CA GLY A 81 3.38 -6.37 -4.77
C GLY A 81 2.50 -7.37 -4.03
N VAL A 82 3.07 -8.45 -3.54
CA VAL A 82 2.31 -9.46 -2.79
C VAL A 82 2.80 -9.47 -1.36
N VAL A 83 1.85 -9.33 -0.43
CA VAL A 83 2.12 -9.39 1.01
C VAL A 83 1.30 -10.55 1.57
N ASP A 84 1.98 -11.56 2.10
CA ASP A 84 1.28 -12.67 2.73
C ASP A 84 1.14 -12.45 4.25
N CYS A 85 0.44 -13.38 4.92
CA CYS A 85 0.16 -13.22 6.34
C CYS A 85 1.38 -13.38 7.24
N SER A 86 2.52 -13.82 6.73
CA SER A 86 3.77 -13.94 7.50
C SER A 86 4.50 -12.61 7.67
N TYR A 87 4.18 -11.61 6.83
CA TYR A 87 4.76 -10.27 6.92
C TYR A 87 3.88 -9.38 7.79
N CYS A 88 3.87 -9.64 9.10
CA CYS A 88 2.88 -9.11 10.02
C CYS A 88 3.48 -8.48 11.29
N GLY A 89 4.79 -8.27 11.34
CA GLY A 89 5.43 -7.64 12.48
C GLY A 89 5.16 -6.14 12.57
N ASP A 90 5.34 -5.58 13.75
CA ASP A 90 5.13 -4.14 13.99
C ASP A 90 6.02 -3.24 13.14
N GLY A 91 7.19 -3.73 12.74
CA GLY A 91 8.13 -3.01 11.90
C GLY A 91 8.09 -3.42 10.43
N ASP A 92 7.18 -4.29 10.05
CA ASP A 92 7.08 -4.80 8.69
C ASP A 92 6.27 -3.84 7.80
N GLU A 93 6.89 -2.72 7.50
CA GLU A 93 6.26 -1.66 6.70
C GLU A 93 6.03 -2.07 5.26
N TRP A 94 4.91 -1.64 4.70
CA TRP A 94 4.58 -1.84 3.29
C TRP A 94 5.20 -0.73 2.44
N PHE A 95 5.66 -1.10 1.26
CA PHE A 95 6.28 -0.19 0.29
C PHE A 95 5.68 -0.35 -1.10
N MET A 96 5.82 0.69 -1.88
CA MET A 96 5.55 0.65 -3.31
C MET A 96 6.85 0.84 -4.10
#